data_fe2c6b9b76d99d3232a2cfaf13ab3f83
#
_entry.id   fe2c6b9b76d99d3232a2cfaf13ab3f83
#
_cell.length_a   1.000
_cell.length_b   1.000
_cell.length_c   1.000
_cell.angle_alpha   90.00
_cell.angle_beta   90.00
_cell.angle_gamma   90.00
#
_symmetry.space_group_name_H-M   'P 1'
#
loop_
_entity.id
_entity.type
_entity.pdbx_description
1 polymer ?
#
loop_
_entity_poly.entity_id
_entity_poly.type
_entity_poly.pdbx_seq_one_letter_code
_entity_poly.pdbx_strand_id
1 'polypeptide(L)'
;MLSWNRHDRILIEGQICFSLKGGGRNGIKALRECRDILIESCHIISPEFGWSANNTVMRKSSAEGEYFFMRSQNLDFSQVTLKGKYSFQYIEDAVFDQGQFDTKDAFWHAKNVTVKDSVIKGEYLAWYSDGLTLVNCKIIGTQPFCYCRNLKLIDCEMTDTDLAFEKSDVEATVLTPVISIKNPRSGSIRVPSVGCLIMDDEKAKASIIALERERKCMGGNDGNKGIYRGNENRVAHNH
;
A
#
# COMPACT_ATOMS: atom_id res chain seq x y z
N MET A 1 7.35 29.44 -2.08
CA MET A 1 8.13 30.18 -3.10
C MET A 1 8.59 29.19 -4.13
N LEU A 2 8.39 29.47 -5.42
CA LEU A 2 8.96 28.67 -6.51
C LEU A 2 10.28 29.31 -6.88
N SER A 3 11.37 28.60 -6.73
CA SER A 3 12.69 29.11 -7.13
C SER A 3 13.41 28.07 -8.00
N TRP A 4 14.20 28.55 -8.96
CA TRP A 4 15.10 27.71 -9.74
C TRP A 4 16.46 27.70 -9.05
N ASN A 5 16.97 26.52 -8.74
CA ASN A 5 18.32 26.37 -8.21
C ASN A 5 19.30 26.07 -9.36
N ARG A 6 20.60 26.36 -9.14
CA ARG A 6 21.70 26.19 -10.13
C ARG A 6 21.86 24.77 -10.73
N HIS A 7 21.00 23.82 -10.36
CA HIS A 7 21.02 22.44 -10.83
C HIS A 7 19.71 22.03 -11.53
N ASP A 8 19.01 22.96 -12.13
CA ASP A 8 17.79 22.70 -12.92
C ASP A 8 16.68 21.92 -12.16
N ARG A 9 16.61 22.08 -10.84
CA ARG A 9 15.55 21.48 -10.00
C ARG A 9 14.47 22.49 -9.66
N ILE A 10 13.21 22.04 -9.70
CA ILE A 10 12.09 22.79 -9.14
C ILE A 10 12.11 22.63 -7.62
N LEU A 11 12.48 23.68 -6.91
CA LEU A 11 12.46 23.71 -5.44
C LEU A 11 11.19 24.37 -4.96
N ILE A 12 10.45 23.68 -4.07
CA ILE A 12 9.25 24.17 -3.41
C ILE A 12 9.48 24.08 -1.91
N GLU A 13 9.65 25.24 -1.25
CA GLU A 13 9.87 25.34 0.19
C GLU A 13 8.84 26.25 0.86
N GLY A 14 8.51 25.95 2.12
CA GLY A 14 7.69 26.79 2.99
C GLY A 14 6.19 26.56 2.88
N GLN A 15 5.40 27.34 3.62
CA GLN A 15 3.94 27.25 3.59
C GLN A 15 3.39 27.74 2.24
N ILE A 16 3.35 26.84 1.28
CA ILE A 16 2.68 27.09 0.01
C ILE A 16 1.32 26.44 0.10
N CYS A 17 0.32 27.24 0.47
CA CYS A 17 -1.07 26.84 0.33
C CYS A 17 -1.46 26.97 -1.15
N PHE A 18 -1.41 25.87 -1.89
CA PHE A 18 -2.17 25.78 -3.14
C PHE A 18 -3.64 25.54 -2.78
N SER A 19 -4.27 26.52 -2.15
CA SER A 19 -5.70 26.46 -1.86
C SER A 19 -6.47 26.86 -3.10
N LEU A 20 -7.20 25.90 -3.65
CA LEU A 20 -8.06 26.10 -4.80
C LEU A 20 -9.51 25.91 -4.40
N LYS A 21 -9.97 26.80 -3.51
CA LYS A 21 -11.40 27.00 -3.33
C LYS A 21 -11.87 28.02 -4.36
N GLY A 22 -12.68 27.55 -5.31
CA GLY A 22 -13.40 28.42 -6.25
C GLY A 22 -13.00 28.22 -7.70
N GLY A 23 -13.95 27.99 -8.55
CA GLY A 23 -13.91 27.66 -9.98
C GLY A 23 -13.08 28.52 -10.93
N GLY A 24 -11.89 28.87 -10.54
CA GLY A 24 -10.87 29.49 -11.38
C GLY A 24 -9.85 28.46 -11.84
N ARG A 25 -9.38 28.57 -13.05
CA ARG A 25 -8.46 27.64 -13.73
C ARG A 25 -7.07 27.48 -13.09
N ASN A 26 -6.83 27.93 -11.89
CA ASN A 26 -5.51 28.03 -11.28
C ASN A 26 -5.38 26.97 -10.20
N GLY A 27 -4.63 25.89 -10.51
CA GLY A 27 -4.04 24.95 -9.58
C GLY A 27 -4.58 23.54 -9.54
N ILE A 28 -5.52 23.18 -10.36
CA ILE A 28 -5.77 21.78 -10.74
C ILE A 28 -4.59 21.34 -11.59
N LYS A 29 -3.99 20.13 -11.27
CA LYS A 29 -2.86 19.56 -12.04
C LYS A 29 -1.54 20.33 -11.88
N ALA A 30 -1.30 20.90 -10.73
CA ALA A 30 0.01 21.51 -10.46
C ALA A 30 1.12 20.45 -10.57
N LEU A 31 2.29 20.85 -11.09
CA LEU A 31 3.46 20.01 -11.35
C LEU A 31 3.20 18.80 -12.26
N ARG A 32 2.17 18.85 -13.10
CA ARG A 32 1.93 17.81 -14.09
C ARG A 32 3.08 17.72 -15.08
N GLU A 33 3.53 16.50 -15.37
CA GLU A 33 4.60 16.20 -16.33
C GLU A 33 5.94 16.91 -16.03
N CYS A 34 6.10 17.40 -14.79
CA CYS A 34 7.34 18.01 -14.32
C CYS A 34 8.36 16.95 -13.91
N ARG A 35 9.63 17.36 -13.87
CA ARG A 35 10.73 16.51 -13.44
C ARG A 35 11.67 17.25 -12.50
N ASP A 36 12.49 16.47 -11.78
CA ASP A 36 13.53 17.00 -10.89
C ASP A 36 12.97 17.97 -9.84
N ILE A 37 12.00 17.44 -9.05
CA ILE A 37 11.21 18.24 -8.11
C ILE A 37 11.69 17.95 -6.68
N LEU A 38 11.92 18.99 -5.90
CA LEU A 38 12.09 18.91 -4.46
C LEU A 38 10.96 19.68 -3.75
N ILE A 39 10.22 18.98 -2.88
CA ILE A 39 9.15 19.55 -2.06
C ILE A 39 9.54 19.34 -0.60
N GLU A 40 9.64 20.39 0.17
CA GLU A 40 10.05 20.32 1.56
C GLU A 40 9.20 21.21 2.47
N SER A 41 8.72 20.63 3.57
CA SER A 41 7.95 21.34 4.60
C SER A 41 6.73 22.10 4.05
N CYS A 42 6.03 21.49 3.08
CA CYS A 42 4.89 22.10 2.40
C CYS A 42 3.55 21.55 2.89
N HIS A 43 2.52 22.38 2.77
CA HIS A 43 1.12 21.96 2.84
C HIS A 43 0.45 22.18 1.49
N ILE A 44 -0.06 21.10 0.88
CA ILE A 44 -0.55 21.08 -0.50
C ILE A 44 -2.02 20.67 -0.49
N ILE A 45 -2.90 21.48 -1.07
CA ILE A 45 -4.29 21.11 -1.33
C ILE A 45 -4.53 21.26 -2.83
N SER A 46 -4.52 20.14 -3.54
CA SER A 46 -4.66 20.15 -5.00
C SER A 46 -5.08 18.78 -5.53
N PRO A 47 -6.14 18.70 -6.34
CA PRO A 47 -6.41 17.49 -7.10
C PRO A 47 -5.40 17.33 -8.24
N GLU A 48 -5.11 16.09 -8.61
CA GLU A 48 -4.21 15.70 -9.71
C GLU A 48 -2.80 16.32 -9.60
N PHE A 49 -2.33 16.60 -8.39
CA PHE A 49 -1.01 17.15 -8.15
C PHE A 49 0.09 16.17 -8.53
N GLY A 50 1.11 16.61 -9.25
CA GLY A 50 2.26 15.80 -9.63
C GLY A 50 1.93 14.67 -10.63
N TRP A 51 0.85 14.76 -11.38
CA TRP A 51 0.49 13.75 -12.37
C TRP A 51 1.58 13.58 -13.43
N SER A 52 2.05 12.35 -13.66
CA SER A 52 3.16 12.02 -14.57
C SER A 52 4.46 12.77 -14.26
N ALA A 53 4.68 13.10 -13.00
CA ALA A 53 5.95 13.68 -12.55
C ALA A 53 7.07 12.61 -12.53
N ASN A 54 8.31 13.05 -12.64
CA ASN A 54 9.47 12.18 -12.62
C ASN A 54 10.58 12.75 -11.74
N ASN A 55 11.29 11.89 -11.01
CA ASN A 55 12.38 12.26 -10.13
C ASN A 55 11.95 13.32 -9.10
N THR A 56 11.05 12.91 -8.20
CA THR A 56 10.49 13.81 -7.19
C THR A 56 10.90 13.36 -5.79
N VAL A 57 11.43 14.28 -5.03
CA VAL A 57 11.70 14.15 -3.60
C VAL A 57 10.69 14.98 -2.81
N MET A 58 10.00 14.38 -1.84
CA MET A 58 9.07 15.09 -0.96
C MET A 58 9.34 14.75 0.50
N ARG A 59 9.51 15.77 1.35
CA ARG A 59 9.90 15.60 2.73
C ARG A 59 9.08 16.46 3.68
N LYS A 60 8.74 15.91 4.88
CA LYS A 60 8.11 16.65 5.99
C LYS A 60 6.92 17.50 5.54
N SER A 61 6.11 16.96 4.66
CA SER A 61 5.05 17.71 4.00
C SER A 61 3.70 17.03 4.19
N SER A 62 2.63 17.80 4.04
CA SER A 62 1.27 17.27 4.03
C SER A 62 0.54 17.62 2.74
N ALA A 63 -0.34 16.73 2.32
CA ALA A 63 -1.12 16.93 1.11
C ALA A 63 -2.56 16.47 1.29
N GLU A 64 -3.49 17.14 0.59
CA GLU A 64 -4.87 16.73 0.43
C GLU A 64 -5.29 16.84 -1.04
N GLY A 65 -5.85 15.76 -1.59
CA GLY A 65 -6.31 15.76 -2.97
C GLY A 65 -6.55 14.37 -3.55
N GLU A 66 -7.19 14.33 -4.71
CA GLU A 66 -7.41 13.10 -5.47
C GLU A 66 -6.35 12.94 -6.56
N TYR A 67 -6.02 11.69 -6.93
CA TYR A 67 -5.06 11.34 -7.99
C TYR A 67 -3.65 11.91 -7.76
N PHE A 68 -3.22 11.98 -6.50
CA PHE A 68 -1.93 12.53 -6.10
C PHE A 68 -0.78 11.68 -6.68
N PHE A 69 0.13 12.29 -7.42
CA PHE A 69 1.26 11.66 -8.13
C PHE A 69 0.87 10.44 -9.00
N MET A 70 -0.30 10.45 -9.61
CA MET A 70 -0.71 9.40 -10.52
C MET A 70 0.22 9.32 -11.75
N ARG A 71 0.58 8.10 -12.19
CA ARG A 71 1.46 7.83 -13.35
C ARG A 71 2.87 8.43 -13.23
N SER A 72 3.36 8.59 -12.02
CA SER A 72 4.67 9.20 -11.75
C SER A 72 5.74 8.14 -11.54
N GLN A 73 7.01 8.54 -11.68
CA GLN A 73 8.16 7.65 -11.59
C GLN A 73 9.27 8.25 -10.72
N ASN A 74 10.12 7.39 -10.15
CA ASN A 74 11.28 7.80 -9.35
C ASN A 74 10.88 8.75 -8.21
N LEU A 75 10.03 8.26 -7.29
CA LEU A 75 9.57 9.03 -6.14
C LEU A 75 10.33 8.63 -4.87
N ASP A 76 10.81 9.61 -4.12
CA ASP A 76 11.41 9.44 -2.78
C ASP A 76 10.69 10.34 -1.79
N PHE A 77 9.74 9.75 -1.04
CA PHE A 77 8.91 10.49 -0.09
C PHE A 77 9.19 10.06 1.33
N SER A 78 9.47 11.03 2.21
CA SER A 78 9.68 10.77 3.63
C SER A 78 8.91 11.73 4.53
N GLN A 79 8.30 11.19 5.60
CA GLN A 79 7.50 11.96 6.55
C GLN A 79 6.39 12.77 5.87
N VAL A 80 5.66 12.10 4.98
CA VAL A 80 4.57 12.73 4.22
C VAL A 80 3.23 12.26 4.77
N THR A 81 2.35 13.20 5.06
CA THR A 81 0.94 12.93 5.39
C THR A 81 0.06 13.23 4.18
N LEU A 82 -0.77 12.28 3.78
CA LEU A 82 -1.68 12.45 2.65
C LEU A 82 -3.09 12.03 3.02
N LYS A 83 -4.06 12.86 2.65
CA LYS A 83 -5.49 12.53 2.68
C LYS A 83 -6.09 12.67 1.30
N GLY A 84 -6.75 11.60 0.79
CA GLY A 84 -7.31 11.68 -0.55
C GLY A 84 -7.91 10.38 -1.07
N LYS A 85 -7.91 10.25 -2.40
CA LYS A 85 -8.34 9.05 -3.11
C LYS A 85 -7.50 8.85 -4.36
N TYR A 86 -7.38 7.60 -4.81
CA TYR A 86 -6.72 7.23 -6.07
C TYR A 86 -5.27 7.68 -6.15
N SER A 87 -4.63 7.82 -4.98
CA SER A 87 -3.26 8.33 -4.89
C SER A 87 -2.25 7.27 -5.32
N PHE A 88 -1.18 7.69 -5.96
CA PHE A 88 -0.06 6.82 -6.35
C PHE A 88 -0.45 5.66 -7.28
N GLN A 89 -1.53 5.81 -8.05
CA GLN A 89 -1.86 4.80 -9.05
C GLN A 89 -0.91 4.86 -10.26
N TYR A 90 -0.53 3.69 -10.78
CA TYR A 90 0.36 3.54 -11.93
C TYR A 90 1.74 4.19 -11.73
N ILE A 91 2.22 4.29 -10.49
CA ILE A 91 3.59 4.74 -10.23
C ILE A 91 4.60 3.63 -10.47
N GLU A 92 5.86 4.01 -10.70
CA GLU A 92 6.97 3.09 -10.89
C GLU A 92 8.23 3.61 -10.18
N ASP A 93 9.03 2.69 -9.59
CA ASP A 93 10.30 3.01 -8.91
C ASP A 93 10.13 4.05 -7.79
N ALA A 94 9.45 3.69 -6.72
CA ALA A 94 9.16 4.63 -5.64
C ALA A 94 9.51 4.08 -4.26
N VAL A 95 9.94 4.98 -3.38
CA VAL A 95 10.19 4.71 -1.97
C VAL A 95 9.39 5.69 -1.11
N PHE A 96 8.68 5.13 -0.13
CA PHE A 96 7.95 5.89 0.87
C PHE A 96 8.45 5.48 2.25
N ASP A 97 8.79 6.45 3.08
CA ASP A 97 9.30 6.22 4.43
C ASP A 97 8.59 7.11 5.45
N GLN A 98 8.17 6.54 6.59
CA GLN A 98 7.48 7.25 7.67
C GLN A 98 6.25 8.05 7.19
N GLY A 99 5.49 7.48 6.25
CA GLY A 99 4.29 8.10 5.68
C GLY A 99 3.03 7.84 6.51
N GLN A 100 2.07 8.78 6.41
CA GLN A 100 0.71 8.67 6.96
C GLN A 100 -0.29 8.86 5.82
N PHE A 101 -0.83 7.78 5.28
CA PHE A 101 -1.68 7.82 4.10
C PHE A 101 -3.11 7.41 4.45
N ASP A 102 -4.07 8.36 4.41
CA ASP A 102 -5.51 8.11 4.49
C ASP A 102 -6.08 8.29 3.08
N THR A 103 -6.06 7.21 2.29
CA THR A 103 -6.35 7.29 0.87
C THR A 103 -6.93 5.98 0.31
N LYS A 104 -8.16 6.05 -0.20
CA LYS A 104 -8.83 4.94 -0.85
C LYS A 104 -8.21 4.65 -2.23
N ASP A 105 -8.22 3.37 -2.66
CA ASP A 105 -7.74 2.92 -3.97
C ASP A 105 -6.29 3.34 -4.29
N ALA A 106 -5.43 3.38 -3.26
CA ALA A 106 -4.04 3.77 -3.43
C ALA A 106 -3.18 2.67 -4.05
N PHE A 107 -2.11 3.05 -4.74
CA PHE A 107 -1.08 2.17 -5.32
C PHE A 107 -1.59 1.16 -6.36
N TRP A 108 -2.77 1.36 -6.98
CA TRP A 108 -3.22 0.49 -8.05
C TRP A 108 -2.23 0.49 -9.22
N HIS A 109 -1.93 -0.70 -9.74
CA HIS A 109 -0.95 -0.89 -10.81
C HIS A 109 0.43 -0.30 -10.53
N ALA A 110 0.79 -0.11 -9.27
CA ALA A 110 2.13 0.34 -8.88
C ALA A 110 3.17 -0.74 -9.18
N LYS A 111 4.38 -0.33 -9.61
CA LYS A 111 5.48 -1.23 -9.92
C LYS A 111 6.75 -0.86 -9.16
N ASN A 112 7.45 -1.87 -8.64
CA ASN A 112 8.73 -1.69 -7.96
C ASN A 112 8.68 -0.59 -6.88
N VAL A 113 7.75 -0.73 -5.94
CA VAL A 113 7.49 0.25 -4.89
C VAL A 113 7.85 -0.33 -3.52
N THR A 114 8.53 0.44 -2.71
CA THR A 114 8.82 0.10 -1.32
C THR A 114 8.20 1.12 -0.37
N VAL A 115 7.45 0.64 0.62
CA VAL A 115 6.88 1.46 1.69
C VAL A 115 7.41 0.95 3.03
N LYS A 116 7.95 1.86 3.87
CA LYS A 116 8.53 1.53 5.16
C LYS A 116 7.95 2.37 6.28
N ASP A 117 7.88 1.76 7.48
CA ASP A 117 7.56 2.46 8.72
C ASP A 117 6.34 3.40 8.62
N SER A 118 5.32 2.98 7.87
CA SER A 118 4.23 3.85 7.43
C SER A 118 2.87 3.30 7.84
N VAL A 119 1.88 4.20 7.96
CA VAL A 119 0.47 3.84 8.13
C VAL A 119 -0.28 4.10 6.84
N ILE A 120 -0.98 3.10 6.35
CA ILE A 120 -1.80 3.19 5.14
C ILE A 120 -3.22 2.79 5.50
N LYS A 121 -4.14 3.74 5.45
CA LYS A 121 -5.55 3.56 5.72
C LYS A 121 -6.37 3.83 4.47
N GLY A 122 -7.21 2.87 4.11
CA GLY A 122 -8.10 2.99 2.95
C GLY A 122 -8.51 1.63 2.40
N GLU A 123 -9.58 1.61 1.63
CA GLU A 123 -10.10 0.42 0.97
C GLU A 123 -9.32 0.12 -0.33
N TYR A 124 -9.30 -1.13 -0.75
CA TYR A 124 -8.82 -1.62 -2.06
C TYR A 124 -7.36 -1.27 -2.34
N LEU A 125 -6.52 -1.35 -1.30
CA LEU A 125 -5.09 -1.00 -1.39
C LEU A 125 -4.35 -1.87 -2.41
N ALA A 126 -3.60 -1.22 -3.28
CA ALA A 126 -2.57 -1.78 -4.16
C ALA A 126 -3.03 -2.85 -5.16
N TRP A 127 -4.28 -2.82 -5.61
CA TRP A 127 -4.77 -3.76 -6.62
C TRP A 127 -3.91 -3.74 -7.88
N TYR A 128 -3.62 -4.92 -8.42
CA TYR A 128 -2.82 -5.13 -9.64
C TYR A 128 -1.38 -4.62 -9.57
N SER A 129 -0.83 -4.37 -8.38
CA SER A 129 0.57 -3.96 -8.26
C SER A 129 1.53 -5.12 -8.55
N ASP A 130 2.77 -4.79 -8.95
CA ASP A 130 3.84 -5.75 -9.20
C ASP A 130 5.14 -5.29 -8.53
N GLY A 131 5.72 -6.13 -7.68
CA GLY A 131 6.93 -5.80 -6.94
C GLY A 131 6.73 -4.78 -5.82
N LEU A 132 5.53 -4.75 -5.19
CA LEU A 132 5.29 -3.93 -4.01
C LEU A 132 5.87 -4.61 -2.75
N THR A 133 6.66 -3.89 -1.99
CA THR A 133 7.23 -4.32 -0.72
C THR A 133 6.82 -3.37 0.40
N LEU A 134 6.20 -3.90 1.46
CA LEU A 134 5.88 -3.16 2.67
C LEU A 134 6.71 -3.71 3.84
N VAL A 135 7.35 -2.82 4.58
CA VAL A 135 8.20 -3.19 5.74
C VAL A 135 7.74 -2.40 6.95
N ASN A 136 7.43 -3.10 8.05
CA ASN A 136 6.99 -2.48 9.32
C ASN A 136 5.85 -1.46 9.11
N CYS A 137 4.86 -1.81 8.28
CA CYS A 137 3.74 -0.93 7.95
C CYS A 137 2.48 -1.36 8.69
N LYS A 138 1.61 -0.39 8.98
CA LYS A 138 0.26 -0.64 9.45
C LYS A 138 -0.74 -0.40 8.33
N ILE A 139 -1.45 -1.45 7.95
CA ILE A 139 -2.46 -1.45 6.89
C ILE A 139 -3.85 -1.52 7.55
N ILE A 140 -4.75 -0.61 7.16
CA ILE A 140 -6.10 -0.52 7.72
C ILE A 140 -7.10 -0.40 6.58
N GLY A 141 -8.02 -1.35 6.47
CA GLY A 141 -9.11 -1.29 5.50
C GLY A 141 -9.35 -2.59 4.74
N THR A 142 -10.46 -2.63 4.03
CA THR A 142 -10.98 -3.83 3.36
C THR A 142 -10.29 -4.14 2.04
N GLN A 143 -10.25 -5.42 1.66
CA GLN A 143 -9.79 -5.95 0.38
C GLN A 143 -8.42 -5.44 -0.09
N PRO A 144 -7.41 -5.41 0.78
CA PRO A 144 -6.08 -5.01 0.36
C PRO A 144 -5.42 -6.09 -0.50
N PHE A 145 -4.56 -5.67 -1.41
CA PHE A 145 -3.63 -6.52 -2.14
C PHE A 145 -4.28 -7.58 -3.04
N CYS A 146 -5.34 -7.21 -3.78
CA CYS A 146 -5.92 -8.12 -4.75
C CYS A 146 -5.18 -8.06 -6.09
N TYR A 147 -5.01 -9.22 -6.74
CA TYR A 147 -4.39 -9.37 -8.06
C TYR A 147 -2.93 -8.92 -8.15
N CYS A 148 -2.22 -8.85 -7.02
CA CYS A 148 -0.82 -8.44 -6.96
C CYS A 148 0.12 -9.55 -7.46
N ARG A 149 1.29 -9.12 -7.95
CA ARG A 149 2.42 -9.99 -8.27
C ARG A 149 3.64 -9.59 -7.44
N ASN A 150 4.45 -10.57 -7.06
CA ASN A 150 5.69 -10.31 -6.33
C ASN A 150 5.49 -9.42 -5.10
N LEU A 151 4.35 -9.57 -4.40
CA LEU A 151 4.00 -8.81 -3.21
C LEU A 151 4.81 -9.32 -2.01
N LYS A 152 5.39 -8.39 -1.24
CA LYS A 152 6.09 -8.72 0.01
C LYS A 152 5.59 -7.85 1.15
N LEU A 153 5.23 -8.50 2.26
CA LEU A 153 4.96 -7.86 3.54
C LEU A 153 5.94 -8.38 4.58
N ILE A 154 6.70 -7.50 5.20
CA ILE A 154 7.69 -7.84 6.22
C ILE A 154 7.29 -7.16 7.52
N ASP A 155 6.89 -7.96 8.52
CA ASP A 155 6.53 -7.51 9.87
C ASP A 155 5.47 -6.40 9.87
N CYS A 156 4.42 -6.58 9.07
CA CYS A 156 3.33 -5.63 8.94
C CYS A 156 2.16 -5.94 9.87
N GLU A 157 1.46 -4.90 10.32
CA GLU A 157 0.17 -5.02 10.98
C GLU A 157 -0.96 -4.83 9.96
N MET A 158 -2.01 -5.66 10.05
CA MET A 158 -3.22 -5.54 9.23
C MET A 158 -4.44 -5.47 10.14
N THR A 159 -5.14 -4.34 10.14
CA THR A 159 -6.30 -4.09 11.01
C THR A 159 -7.53 -3.78 10.15
N ASP A 160 -8.69 -4.30 10.55
CA ASP A 160 -9.93 -4.15 9.80
C ASP A 160 -9.81 -4.63 8.34
N THR A 161 -8.98 -5.68 8.14
CA THR A 161 -8.72 -6.23 6.81
C THR A 161 -9.48 -7.52 6.59
N ASP A 162 -10.35 -7.51 5.60
CA ASP A 162 -11.06 -8.68 5.11
C ASP A 162 -10.80 -8.92 3.62
N LEU A 163 -11.08 -10.13 3.15
CA LEU A 163 -10.90 -10.55 1.75
C LEU A 163 -9.53 -10.21 1.17
N ALA A 164 -8.48 -10.24 2.02
CA ALA A 164 -7.13 -9.87 1.66
C ALA A 164 -6.50 -10.87 0.68
N PHE A 165 -5.57 -10.37 -0.15
CA PHE A 165 -4.67 -11.15 -1.03
C PHE A 165 -5.36 -11.90 -2.18
N GLU A 166 -6.59 -11.55 -2.56
CA GLU A 166 -7.30 -12.28 -3.61
C GLU A 166 -6.48 -12.35 -4.91
N LYS A 167 -6.26 -13.58 -5.40
CA LYS A 167 -5.52 -13.89 -6.64
C LYS A 167 -4.11 -13.30 -6.73
N SER A 168 -3.45 -13.14 -5.59
CA SER A 168 -2.11 -12.53 -5.50
C SER A 168 -1.01 -13.56 -5.27
N ASP A 169 0.18 -13.26 -5.78
CA ASP A 169 1.43 -13.94 -5.43
C ASP A 169 2.07 -13.15 -4.29
N VAL A 170 2.20 -13.76 -3.10
CA VAL A 170 2.53 -13.04 -1.88
C VAL A 170 3.46 -13.81 -0.96
N GLU A 171 4.47 -13.11 -0.42
CA GLU A 171 5.27 -13.53 0.72
C GLU A 171 5.02 -12.53 1.86
N ALA A 172 4.35 -12.97 2.93
CA ALA A 172 3.94 -12.07 3.98
C ALA A 172 4.25 -12.61 5.38
N THR A 173 4.77 -11.72 6.24
CA THR A 173 4.77 -11.84 7.69
C THR A 173 3.87 -10.76 8.26
N VAL A 174 2.73 -11.14 8.82
CA VAL A 174 1.75 -10.26 9.42
C VAL A 174 1.72 -10.49 10.91
N LEU A 175 1.78 -9.41 11.70
CA LEU A 175 1.91 -9.45 13.16
C LEU A 175 0.57 -9.45 13.91
N THR A 176 -0.53 -9.18 13.21
CA THR A 176 -1.88 -9.08 13.78
C THR A 176 -2.82 -10.12 13.17
N PRO A 177 -3.91 -10.51 13.87
CA PRO A 177 -4.99 -11.29 13.27
C PRO A 177 -5.60 -10.58 12.05
N VAL A 178 -6.00 -11.37 11.05
CA VAL A 178 -6.69 -10.89 9.82
C VAL A 178 -8.12 -11.40 9.81
N ILE A 179 -9.08 -10.56 9.45
CA ILE A 179 -10.50 -10.94 9.43
C ILE A 179 -10.74 -12.05 8.41
N SER A 180 -10.28 -11.88 7.18
CA SER A 180 -10.36 -12.95 6.19
C SER A 180 -9.29 -12.84 5.09
N ILE A 181 -8.89 -14.01 4.57
CA ILE A 181 -8.00 -14.17 3.42
C ILE A 181 -8.78 -14.90 2.34
N LYS A 182 -8.69 -14.42 1.08
CA LYS A 182 -9.44 -14.99 -0.02
C LYS A 182 -8.54 -15.37 -1.19
N ASN A 183 -8.54 -16.63 -1.58
CA ASN A 183 -7.96 -17.16 -2.82
C ASN A 183 -6.57 -16.63 -3.18
N PRO A 184 -5.60 -16.56 -2.27
CA PRO A 184 -4.23 -16.17 -2.64
C PRO A 184 -3.63 -17.22 -3.58
N ARG A 185 -3.00 -16.75 -4.66
CA ARG A 185 -2.58 -17.63 -5.78
C ARG A 185 -1.36 -18.46 -5.45
N SER A 186 -0.32 -17.83 -4.91
CA SER A 186 0.95 -18.51 -4.60
C SER A 186 1.73 -17.80 -3.49
N GLY A 187 2.77 -18.47 -2.99
CA GLY A 187 3.65 -17.95 -1.94
C GLY A 187 3.27 -18.38 -0.54
N SER A 188 3.63 -17.62 0.47
CA SER A 188 3.34 -17.93 1.87
C SER A 188 2.88 -16.71 2.67
N ILE A 189 1.90 -16.93 3.56
CA ILE A 189 1.38 -15.92 4.46
C ILE A 189 1.49 -16.44 5.90
N ARG A 190 2.33 -15.80 6.70
CA ARG A 190 2.46 -16.05 8.13
C ARG A 190 1.65 -15.03 8.90
N VAL A 191 0.78 -15.48 9.79
CA VAL A 191 -0.17 -14.62 10.50
C VAL A 191 -0.52 -15.26 11.86
N PRO A 192 -0.79 -14.49 12.93
CA PRO A 192 -1.20 -15.07 14.22
C PRO A 192 -2.48 -15.89 14.11
N SER A 193 -3.50 -15.37 13.46
CA SER A 193 -4.75 -16.09 13.17
C SER A 193 -5.51 -15.47 12.00
N VAL A 194 -6.40 -16.27 11.36
CA VAL A 194 -7.31 -15.83 10.32
C VAL A 194 -8.72 -16.14 10.76
N GLY A 195 -9.60 -15.15 10.77
CA GLY A 195 -11.01 -15.34 11.15
C GLY A 195 -11.77 -16.19 10.13
N CYS A 196 -11.54 -15.97 8.84
CA CYS A 196 -12.15 -16.75 7.75
C CYS A 196 -11.15 -16.97 6.60
N LEU A 197 -10.91 -18.22 6.23
CA LEU A 197 -10.09 -18.56 5.07
C LEU A 197 -10.99 -19.07 3.94
N ILE A 198 -11.00 -18.37 2.81
CA ILE A 198 -11.78 -18.71 1.62
C ILE A 198 -10.79 -19.23 0.55
N MET A 199 -10.94 -20.49 0.18
CA MET A 199 -10.10 -21.19 -0.82
C MET A 199 -11.03 -21.95 -1.77
N ASP A 200 -11.85 -21.22 -2.52
CA ASP A 200 -12.85 -21.75 -3.46
C ASP A 200 -12.43 -21.63 -4.94
N ASP A 201 -11.27 -21.00 -5.22
CA ASP A 201 -10.64 -20.99 -6.54
C ASP A 201 -9.57 -22.08 -6.63
N GLU A 202 -9.64 -22.94 -7.66
CA GLU A 202 -8.67 -24.02 -7.90
C GLU A 202 -7.23 -23.52 -8.07
N LYS A 203 -7.05 -22.26 -8.41
CA LYS A 203 -5.74 -21.60 -8.56
C LYS A 203 -5.18 -21.05 -7.25
N ALA A 204 -5.96 -21.06 -6.17
CA ALA A 204 -5.52 -20.64 -4.86
C ALA A 204 -4.61 -21.68 -4.22
N LYS A 205 -3.30 -21.45 -4.21
CA LYS A 205 -2.28 -22.42 -3.78
C LYS A 205 -1.27 -21.85 -2.77
N ALA A 206 -1.46 -20.64 -2.29
CA ALA A 206 -0.60 -20.07 -1.27
C ALA A 206 -0.66 -20.88 0.04
N SER A 207 0.47 -20.96 0.73
CA SER A 207 0.56 -21.59 2.05
C SER A 207 0.17 -20.59 3.13
N ILE A 208 -0.83 -20.92 3.93
CA ILE A 208 -1.22 -20.10 5.09
C ILE A 208 -0.67 -20.75 6.35
N ILE A 209 0.15 -20.01 7.10
CA ILE A 209 0.80 -20.47 8.33
C ILE A 209 0.23 -19.63 9.48
N ALA A 210 -0.80 -20.15 10.14
CA ALA A 210 -1.41 -19.51 11.31
C ALA A 210 -0.92 -20.17 12.61
N LEU A 211 -0.73 -19.38 13.66
CA LEU A 211 -0.30 -19.85 14.98
C LEU A 211 -1.46 -20.46 15.78
N GLU A 212 -2.68 -19.96 15.56
CA GLU A 212 -3.91 -20.43 16.18
C GLU A 212 -4.80 -21.14 15.16
N ARG A 213 -5.61 -22.13 15.61
CA ARG A 213 -6.53 -22.89 14.74
C ARG A 213 -7.67 -22.01 14.24
N GLU A 214 -7.84 -22.00 12.94
CA GLU A 214 -8.85 -21.26 12.20
C GLU A 214 -10.23 -21.93 12.26
N ARG A 215 -11.29 -21.11 12.16
CA ARG A 215 -12.62 -21.59 11.79
C ARG A 215 -12.76 -21.54 10.27
N LYS A 216 -13.01 -22.71 9.66
CA LYS A 216 -13.34 -22.78 8.23
C LYS A 216 -14.71 -22.15 8.01
N CYS A 217 -14.80 -21.08 7.25
CA CYS A 217 -16.10 -20.55 6.81
C CYS A 217 -16.70 -21.50 5.80
N MET A 218 -17.88 -22.03 6.07
CA MET A 218 -18.65 -22.81 5.12
C MET A 218 -19.23 -21.87 4.05
N GLY A 219 -18.51 -21.67 2.96
CA GLY A 219 -19.07 -21.31 1.67
C GLY A 219 -19.54 -22.61 1.01
N GLY A 220 -20.81 -22.68 0.60
CA GLY A 220 -21.43 -23.92 0.15
C GLY A 220 -20.70 -24.59 -1.02
N ASN A 221 -20.52 -25.81 -0.87
CA ASN A 221 -20.28 -26.99 -1.68
C ASN A 221 -19.01 -27.75 -1.31
N ASP A 222 -19.24 -28.99 -0.92
CA ASP A 222 -18.24 -29.96 -0.51
C ASP A 222 -17.14 -30.18 -1.54
N GLY A 223 -15.91 -30.29 -1.03
CA GLY A 223 -14.84 -31.00 -1.69
C GLY A 223 -13.61 -30.23 -2.09
N ASN A 224 -12.86 -29.69 -1.15
CA ASN A 224 -11.40 -29.63 -1.35
C ASN A 224 -10.65 -29.54 0.00
N LYS A 225 -9.84 -30.56 0.28
CA LYS A 225 -9.01 -30.64 1.48
C LYS A 225 -7.79 -29.75 1.29
N GLY A 226 -7.84 -28.54 1.82
CA GLY A 226 -6.63 -27.70 1.96
C GLY A 226 -5.63 -28.40 2.90
N ILE A 227 -4.40 -28.55 2.45
CA ILE A 227 -3.32 -29.17 3.23
C ILE A 227 -2.79 -28.12 4.22
N TYR A 228 -3.17 -28.27 5.49
CA TYR A 228 -2.62 -27.48 6.59
C TYR A 228 -1.39 -28.20 7.14
N ARG A 229 -0.24 -27.57 7.12
CA ARG A 229 0.93 -28.01 7.88
C ARG A 229 1.02 -27.18 9.17
N GLY A 230 0.40 -27.70 10.23
CA GLY A 230 0.66 -27.21 11.58
C GLY A 230 2.07 -27.65 12.01
N ASN A 231 2.88 -26.73 12.47
CA ASN A 231 4.17 -27.04 13.06
C ASN A 231 3.96 -27.45 14.52
N GLU A 232 3.98 -28.76 14.82
CA GLU A 232 4.09 -29.27 16.19
C GLU A 232 5.53 -29.11 16.68
N ASN A 233 5.83 -28.01 17.31
CA ASN A 233 6.99 -27.94 18.22
C ASN A 233 6.46 -27.89 19.67
N ARG A 234 6.14 -29.06 20.21
CA ARG A 234 6.09 -29.26 21.67
C ARG A 234 7.52 -29.25 22.18
N VAL A 235 7.92 -28.19 22.84
CA VAL A 235 9.04 -28.25 23.75
C VAL A 235 8.56 -28.97 25.01
N ALA A 236 9.00 -30.20 25.17
CA ALA A 236 8.84 -30.96 26.40
C ALA A 236 9.79 -30.35 27.45
N HIS A 237 9.25 -29.70 28.45
CA HIS A 237 9.98 -29.50 29.71
C HIS A 237 9.86 -30.80 30.55
N ASN A 238 10.96 -31.54 30.62
CA ASN A 238 11.19 -32.50 31.70
C ASN A 238 11.84 -31.79 32.85
N HIS A 239 11.30 -32.06 34.04
CA HIS A 239 11.78 -31.90 35.42
C HIS A 239 13.17 -31.34 35.68
#